data_876c93d798415198ffba15744ed642a8
#
_entry.id   876c93d798415198ffba15744ed642a8
#
_cell.length_a   1.000
_cell.length_b   1.000
_cell.length_c   1.000
_cell.angle_alpha   90.00
_cell.angle_beta   90.00
_cell.angle_gamma   90.00
#
_symmetry.space_group_name_H-M   'P 1'
#
loop_
_entity.id
_entity.type
_entity.pdbx_description
1 polymer ?
#
loop_
_entity_poly.entity_id
_entity_poly.type
_entity_poly.pdbx_seq_one_letter_code
_entity_poly.pdbx_strand_id
1 'polypeptide(L)'
;MNITRARSLALMGSALILPSCGGKGGSRAVRVGSKNFGEDITIAEIYAAALEHSNIPVERRMNLGSTQIAMAAMQRGDIDLYPEYTGTALIDVLHMAPLHDAKQLYQRVRMQYQERYGMTWLQPSPVNDSQGLCTTQTVARKYGIRTLSDCAKAAPQLRLAAIPEFVARADALPGLQKFYGGFRFKDVKTYEIGLQYTALQHGDADVATAFTTDAQIAVNTLVVLRDDKHFWPAYNIAPVVRNAALRAHPQITGVLNAIAPLLTDSAVRRLNLQVNVQHQDPADAAQAFLKERYN
;
A
#
# COMPACT_ATOMS: atom_id res chain seq x y z
N MET A 1 -37.15 84.97 22.72
CA MET A 1 -36.03 85.59 22.10
C MET A 1 -34.72 84.88 22.60
N ASN A 2 -34.16 83.95 21.95
CA ASN A 2 -32.81 83.41 22.12
C ASN A 2 -32.48 82.47 20.99
N ILE A 3 -31.54 82.91 20.21
CA ILE A 3 -31.03 82.24 19.00
C ILE A 3 -29.92 81.27 19.42
N THR A 4 -30.07 79.97 19.18
CA THR A 4 -29.00 79.03 19.42
C THR A 4 -28.42 78.59 18.09
N ARG A 5 -27.14 78.89 17.89
CA ARG A 5 -26.34 78.57 16.71
C ARG A 5 -26.00 77.05 16.67
N ALA A 6 -26.37 76.39 15.60
CA ALA A 6 -25.89 75.02 15.28
C ALA A 6 -24.43 75.08 14.76
N ARG A 7 -23.55 74.35 15.41
CA ARG A 7 -22.19 74.10 14.91
C ARG A 7 -22.17 72.78 14.15
N SER A 8 -21.90 72.82 12.85
CA SER A 8 -21.65 71.69 12.01
C SER A 8 -20.26 71.13 12.28
N LEU A 9 -20.19 69.86 12.78
CA LEU A 9 -18.95 69.08 12.84
C LEU A 9 -18.78 68.34 11.52
N ALA A 10 -17.75 68.64 10.74
CA ALA A 10 -17.32 67.86 9.60
C ALA A 10 -16.52 66.66 10.10
N LEU A 11 -17.01 65.45 9.94
CA LEU A 11 -16.25 64.22 10.14
C LEU A 11 -15.41 63.96 8.87
N MET A 12 -14.09 64.12 8.95
CA MET A 12 -13.16 63.60 7.98
C MET A 12 -13.02 62.09 8.19
N GLY A 13 -13.60 61.29 7.28
CA GLY A 13 -13.45 59.86 7.23
C GLY A 13 -12.06 59.51 6.66
N SER A 14 -11.12 59.10 7.53
CA SER A 14 -9.86 58.49 7.11
C SER A 14 -10.13 57.09 6.60
N ALA A 15 -10.07 56.89 5.30
CA ALA A 15 -10.09 55.54 4.68
C ALA A 15 -8.77 54.82 5.05
N LEU A 16 -8.83 53.88 5.98
CA LEU A 16 -7.78 52.92 6.25
C LEU A 16 -7.69 51.96 5.07
N ILE A 17 -6.74 52.17 4.17
CA ILE A 17 -6.33 51.20 3.16
C ILE A 17 -5.55 50.11 3.90
N LEU A 18 -6.23 48.98 4.22
CA LEU A 18 -5.57 47.79 4.68
C LEU A 18 -4.74 47.24 3.51
N PRO A 19 -3.44 47.01 3.67
CA PRO A 19 -2.68 46.31 2.66
C PRO A 19 -3.25 44.89 2.57
N SER A 20 -3.87 44.54 1.43
CA SER A 20 -4.17 43.17 1.06
C SER A 20 -2.83 42.43 0.97
N CYS A 21 -2.47 41.74 2.04
CA CYS A 21 -1.43 40.70 1.96
C CYS A 21 -1.91 39.66 0.97
N GLY A 22 -1.57 39.88 -0.30
CA GLY A 22 -1.60 38.83 -1.33
C GLY A 22 -0.62 37.74 -0.89
N GLY A 23 -1.07 36.86 0.00
CA GLY A 23 -0.37 35.61 0.26
C GLY A 23 -0.21 34.93 -1.07
N LYS A 24 1.04 34.78 -1.56
CA LYS A 24 1.39 33.81 -2.58
C LYS A 24 0.77 32.51 -2.10
N GLY A 25 -0.33 32.06 -2.72
CA GLY A 25 -0.99 30.80 -2.42
C GLY A 25 0.03 29.69 -2.65
N GLY A 26 0.80 29.37 -1.62
CA GLY A 26 1.69 28.22 -1.62
C GLY A 26 0.81 27.02 -1.91
N SER A 27 1.14 26.31 -2.98
CA SER A 27 0.42 25.08 -3.32
C SER A 27 0.43 24.18 -2.10
N ARG A 28 -0.76 23.72 -1.67
CA ARG A 28 -0.89 22.86 -0.50
C ARG A 28 -0.06 21.59 -0.71
N ALA A 29 0.73 21.21 0.31
CA ALA A 29 1.52 19.97 0.27
C ALA A 29 0.64 18.74 0.00
N VAL A 30 1.14 17.85 -0.84
CA VAL A 30 0.53 16.55 -1.12
C VAL A 30 0.83 15.61 0.04
N ARG A 31 -0.20 15.11 0.71
CA ARG A 31 -0.06 14.19 1.83
C ARG A 31 0.05 12.76 1.31
N VAL A 32 1.26 12.22 1.38
CA VAL A 32 1.57 10.85 0.97
C VAL A 32 1.46 9.93 2.18
N GLY A 33 0.60 8.91 2.09
CA GLY A 33 0.41 7.92 3.13
C GLY A 33 0.95 6.55 2.75
N SER A 34 1.03 5.66 3.76
CA SER A 34 1.31 4.23 3.56
C SER A 34 0.51 3.35 4.52
N LYS A 35 0.40 2.07 4.17
CA LYS A 35 0.03 1.02 5.10
C LYS A 35 1.18 0.72 6.07
N ASN A 36 1.00 -0.26 6.98
CA ASN A 36 1.89 -0.52 8.11
C ASN A 36 2.95 -1.61 7.85
N PHE A 37 3.43 -1.77 6.62
CA PHE A 37 4.48 -2.75 6.31
C PHE A 37 5.56 -2.16 5.40
N GLY A 38 6.77 -2.71 5.51
CA GLY A 38 8.00 -2.12 4.96
C GLY A 38 7.94 -1.84 3.47
N GLU A 39 7.37 -2.74 2.66
CA GLU A 39 7.24 -2.53 1.22
C GLU A 39 6.37 -1.31 0.88
N ASP A 40 5.18 -1.23 1.46
CA ASP A 40 4.24 -0.13 1.19
C ASP A 40 4.81 1.22 1.66
N ILE A 41 5.48 1.23 2.84
CA ILE A 41 6.19 2.41 3.37
C ILE A 41 7.29 2.83 2.39
N THR A 42 8.12 1.89 1.92
CA THR A 42 9.23 2.19 1.01
C THR A 42 8.73 2.74 -0.33
N ILE A 43 7.67 2.16 -0.89
CA ILE A 43 7.09 2.65 -2.15
C ILE A 43 6.43 4.02 -1.96
N ALA A 44 5.77 4.26 -0.82
CA ALA A 44 5.25 5.59 -0.48
C ALA A 44 6.36 6.64 -0.36
N GLU A 45 7.51 6.28 0.23
CA GLU A 45 8.70 7.14 0.27
C GLU A 45 9.27 7.41 -1.11
N ILE A 46 9.29 6.43 -2.02
CA ILE A 46 9.67 6.62 -3.43
C ILE A 46 8.73 7.63 -4.10
N TYR A 47 7.42 7.52 -3.89
CA TYR A 47 6.45 8.47 -4.44
C TYR A 47 6.66 9.88 -3.86
N ALA A 48 6.86 9.98 -2.55
CA ALA A 48 7.13 11.24 -1.87
C ALA A 48 8.39 11.93 -2.41
N ALA A 49 9.50 11.22 -2.47
CA ALA A 49 10.77 11.73 -2.95
C ALA A 49 10.73 12.11 -4.45
N ALA A 50 10.02 11.35 -5.28
CA ALA A 50 9.84 11.69 -6.71
C ALA A 50 9.02 12.97 -6.91
N LEU A 51 7.99 13.20 -6.08
CA LEU A 51 7.20 14.42 -6.10
C LEU A 51 8.05 15.62 -5.63
N GLU A 52 8.82 15.48 -4.55
CA GLU A 52 9.74 16.52 -4.06
C GLU A 52 10.80 16.88 -5.10
N HIS A 53 11.38 15.87 -5.76
CA HIS A 53 12.33 16.09 -6.87
C HIS A 53 11.71 16.92 -8.01
N SER A 54 10.40 16.80 -8.19
CA SER A 54 9.62 17.58 -9.16
C SER A 54 9.07 18.90 -8.61
N ASN A 55 9.61 19.40 -7.48
CA ASN A 55 9.21 20.63 -6.78
C ASN A 55 7.73 20.65 -6.35
N ILE A 56 7.14 19.50 -6.08
CA ILE A 56 5.81 19.39 -5.47
C ILE A 56 6.01 19.22 -3.96
N PRO A 57 5.51 20.12 -3.12
CA PRO A 57 5.66 20.00 -1.67
C PRO A 57 4.91 18.78 -1.16
N VAL A 58 5.55 18.01 -0.27
CA VAL A 58 5.02 16.75 0.27
C VAL A 58 4.97 16.79 1.78
N GLU A 59 3.94 16.18 2.34
CA GLU A 59 3.80 15.84 3.75
C GLU A 59 3.65 14.32 3.89
N ARG A 60 4.53 13.69 4.66
CA ARG A 60 4.54 12.24 4.87
C ARG A 60 3.61 11.83 6.01
N ARG A 61 2.76 10.84 5.76
CA ARG A 61 1.83 10.22 6.70
C ARG A 61 1.96 8.70 6.65
N MET A 62 3.17 8.22 6.93
CA MET A 62 3.53 6.80 6.80
C MET A 62 2.99 5.96 7.96
N ASN A 63 2.93 4.63 7.74
CA ASN A 63 2.60 3.64 8.76
C ASN A 63 1.21 3.84 9.41
N LEU A 64 0.19 4.10 8.61
CA LEU A 64 -1.16 4.40 9.10
C LEU A 64 -1.87 3.16 9.69
N GLY A 65 -1.63 1.98 9.14
CA GLY A 65 -2.30 0.74 9.51
C GLY A 65 -2.73 -0.11 8.31
N SER A 66 -3.79 -0.89 8.49
CA SER A 66 -4.32 -1.79 7.44
C SER A 66 -4.87 -1.04 6.22
N THR A 67 -5.22 -1.80 5.17
CA THR A 67 -5.91 -1.28 3.98
C THR A 67 -7.15 -0.45 4.33
N GLN A 68 -7.96 -0.89 5.29
CA GLN A 68 -9.18 -0.19 5.72
C GLN A 68 -8.85 1.16 6.36
N ILE A 69 -7.77 1.24 7.14
CA ILE A 69 -7.34 2.49 7.79
C ILE A 69 -6.82 3.47 6.73
N ALA A 70 -5.97 3.02 5.82
CA ALA A 70 -5.46 3.85 4.72
C ALA A 70 -6.59 4.36 3.81
N MET A 71 -7.55 3.48 3.46
CA MET A 71 -8.71 3.86 2.65
C MET A 71 -9.61 4.87 3.36
N ALA A 72 -9.85 4.70 4.66
CA ALA A 72 -10.59 5.67 5.47
C ALA A 72 -9.88 7.04 5.53
N ALA A 73 -8.54 7.06 5.66
CA ALA A 73 -7.75 8.28 5.60
C ALA A 73 -7.85 8.98 4.24
N MET A 74 -7.85 8.22 3.14
CA MET A 74 -8.09 8.74 1.78
C MET A 74 -9.49 9.37 1.66
N GLN A 75 -10.52 8.71 2.15
CA GLN A 75 -11.91 9.21 2.08
C GLN A 75 -12.10 10.50 2.90
N ARG A 76 -11.54 10.57 4.10
CA ARG A 76 -11.57 11.78 4.94
C ARG A 76 -10.68 12.90 4.39
N GLY A 77 -9.73 12.56 3.52
CA GLY A 77 -8.73 13.49 3.02
C GLY A 77 -7.62 13.77 4.02
N ASP A 78 -7.30 12.84 4.91
CA ASP A 78 -6.13 12.91 5.79
C ASP A 78 -4.84 12.65 5.02
N ILE A 79 -4.93 11.84 3.95
CA ILE A 79 -3.90 11.65 2.94
C ILE A 79 -4.47 11.91 1.54
N ASP A 80 -3.62 12.21 0.58
CA ASP A 80 -3.97 12.54 -0.80
C ASP A 80 -3.60 11.44 -1.80
N LEU A 81 -2.61 10.60 -1.45
CA LEU A 81 -2.24 9.42 -2.22
C LEU A 81 -1.55 8.37 -1.32
N TYR A 82 -1.60 7.12 -1.75
CA TYR A 82 -0.85 6.01 -1.19
C TYR A 82 -0.65 4.89 -2.23
N PRO A 83 0.33 3.96 -2.03
CA PRO A 83 0.45 2.75 -2.83
C PRO A 83 -0.68 1.78 -2.49
N GLU A 84 -1.32 1.19 -3.51
CA GLU A 84 -2.31 0.15 -3.29
C GLU A 84 -2.15 -0.98 -4.31
N TYR A 85 -2.63 -2.17 -3.97
CA TYR A 85 -2.49 -3.40 -4.73
C TYR A 85 -3.80 -3.73 -5.42
N THR A 86 -3.75 -4.01 -6.72
CA THR A 86 -4.96 -4.20 -7.54
C THR A 86 -5.88 -5.30 -7.01
N GLY A 87 -5.33 -6.46 -6.61
CA GLY A 87 -6.11 -7.56 -6.03
C GLY A 87 -6.75 -7.20 -4.69
N THR A 88 -5.99 -6.52 -3.81
CA THR A 88 -6.49 -6.04 -2.52
C THR A 88 -7.64 -5.05 -2.71
N ALA A 89 -7.47 -4.09 -3.61
CA ALA A 89 -8.52 -3.11 -3.90
C ALA A 89 -9.81 -3.77 -4.42
N LEU A 90 -9.67 -4.77 -5.31
CA LEU A 90 -10.84 -5.47 -5.85
C LEU A 90 -11.59 -6.26 -4.78
N ILE A 91 -10.87 -7.04 -3.98
CA ILE A 91 -11.48 -8.04 -3.09
C ILE A 91 -11.79 -7.45 -1.72
N ASP A 92 -10.83 -6.73 -1.12
CA ASP A 92 -10.92 -6.28 0.27
C ASP A 92 -11.58 -4.90 0.43
N VAL A 93 -11.48 -4.02 -0.58
CA VAL A 93 -12.11 -2.69 -0.55
C VAL A 93 -13.45 -2.68 -1.31
N LEU A 94 -13.46 -3.22 -2.52
CA LEU A 94 -14.66 -3.20 -3.37
C LEU A 94 -15.59 -4.39 -3.12
N HIS A 95 -15.14 -5.42 -2.39
CA HIS A 95 -15.88 -6.67 -2.12
C HIS A 95 -16.40 -7.35 -3.38
N MET A 96 -15.58 -7.36 -4.44
CA MET A 96 -15.90 -7.95 -5.73
C MET A 96 -15.24 -9.32 -5.87
N ALA A 97 -15.81 -10.16 -6.74
CA ALA A 97 -15.22 -11.47 -7.08
C ALA A 97 -13.84 -11.30 -7.73
N PRO A 98 -12.89 -12.25 -7.50
CA PRO A 98 -11.58 -12.23 -8.12
C PRO A 98 -11.66 -12.16 -9.65
N LEU A 99 -10.73 -11.42 -10.26
CA LEU A 99 -10.48 -11.37 -11.70
C LEU A 99 -9.03 -11.74 -11.94
N HIS A 100 -8.78 -12.79 -12.73
CA HIS A 100 -7.42 -13.31 -12.95
C HIS A 100 -6.68 -12.60 -14.08
N ASP A 101 -7.38 -11.96 -15.03
CA ASP A 101 -6.75 -11.10 -16.03
C ASP A 101 -6.35 -9.77 -15.38
N ALA A 102 -5.06 -9.52 -15.26
CA ALA A 102 -4.51 -8.34 -14.58
C ALA A 102 -4.98 -7.01 -15.20
N LYS A 103 -5.14 -6.96 -16.54
CA LYS A 103 -5.59 -5.76 -17.24
C LYS A 103 -7.07 -5.48 -16.96
N GLN A 104 -7.92 -6.49 -17.01
CA GLN A 104 -9.34 -6.35 -16.70
C GLN A 104 -9.54 -5.99 -15.22
N LEU A 105 -8.76 -6.60 -14.32
CA LEU A 105 -8.75 -6.30 -12.90
C LEU A 105 -8.42 -4.83 -12.66
N TYR A 106 -7.30 -4.35 -13.20
CA TYR A 106 -6.90 -2.93 -13.08
C TYR A 106 -7.97 -1.98 -13.62
N GLN A 107 -8.52 -2.25 -14.81
CA GLN A 107 -9.58 -1.43 -15.39
C GLN A 107 -10.84 -1.38 -14.50
N ARG A 108 -11.22 -2.52 -13.91
CA ARG A 108 -12.37 -2.63 -13.00
C ARG A 108 -12.14 -1.80 -11.74
N VAL A 109 -10.99 -1.95 -11.11
CA VAL A 109 -10.64 -1.20 -9.89
C VAL A 109 -10.60 0.30 -10.18
N ARG A 110 -9.91 0.71 -11.25
CA ARG A 110 -9.81 2.11 -11.66
C ARG A 110 -11.19 2.76 -11.86
N MET A 111 -12.09 2.08 -12.56
CA MET A 111 -13.44 2.58 -12.81
C MET A 111 -14.24 2.70 -11.50
N GLN A 112 -14.23 1.66 -10.66
CA GLN A 112 -14.99 1.63 -9.42
C GLN A 112 -14.48 2.65 -8.37
N TYR A 113 -13.17 2.87 -8.28
CA TYR A 113 -12.62 3.89 -7.38
C TYR A 113 -12.95 5.31 -7.85
N GLN A 114 -12.96 5.54 -9.17
CA GLN A 114 -13.37 6.83 -9.73
C GLN A 114 -14.84 7.12 -9.42
N GLU A 115 -15.72 6.14 -9.62
CA GLU A 115 -17.17 6.29 -9.43
C GLU A 115 -17.56 6.42 -7.95
N ARG A 116 -17.02 5.54 -7.09
CA ARG A 116 -17.45 5.45 -5.69
C ARG A 116 -16.76 6.43 -4.77
N TYR A 117 -15.50 6.74 -5.06
CA TYR A 117 -14.63 7.45 -4.11
C TYR A 117 -14.03 8.74 -4.67
N GLY A 118 -14.15 9.04 -5.95
CA GLY A 118 -13.51 10.19 -6.57
C GLY A 118 -11.98 10.10 -6.52
N MET A 119 -11.45 8.89 -6.67
CA MET A 119 -10.01 8.59 -6.65
C MET A 119 -9.57 8.01 -8.00
N THR A 120 -8.38 8.41 -8.45
CA THR A 120 -7.78 7.93 -9.69
C THR A 120 -6.65 6.94 -9.38
N TRP A 121 -6.71 5.77 -10.00
CA TRP A 121 -5.59 4.85 -10.10
C TRP A 121 -4.67 5.28 -11.23
N LEU A 122 -3.41 5.53 -10.93
CA LEU A 122 -2.39 5.81 -11.92
C LEU A 122 -1.84 4.50 -12.52
N GLN A 123 -0.82 4.58 -13.37
CA GLN A 123 -0.27 3.41 -14.04
C GLN A 123 0.22 2.36 -13.04
N PRO A 124 -0.19 1.08 -13.20
CA PRO A 124 0.30 0.01 -12.35
C PRO A 124 1.74 -0.35 -12.73
N SER A 125 2.50 -0.74 -11.71
CA SER A 125 3.84 -1.29 -11.88
C SER A 125 3.79 -2.74 -12.41
N PRO A 126 4.88 -3.24 -13.02
CA PRO A 126 4.97 -4.64 -13.44
C PRO A 126 5.10 -5.62 -12.25
N VAL A 127 5.54 -5.17 -11.07
CA VAL A 127 5.65 -6.04 -9.90
C VAL A 127 4.29 -6.66 -9.53
N ASN A 128 4.31 -7.95 -9.19
CA ASN A 128 3.15 -8.66 -8.67
C ASN A 128 3.48 -9.21 -7.27
N ASP A 129 3.04 -8.50 -6.24
CA ASP A 129 3.20 -8.93 -4.85
C ASP A 129 2.00 -9.78 -4.40
N SER A 130 1.94 -11.02 -4.88
CA SER A 130 0.88 -11.95 -4.54
C SER A 130 1.02 -12.49 -3.13
N GLN A 131 -0.12 -12.73 -2.49
CA GLN A 131 -0.16 -13.55 -1.28
C GLN A 131 0.33 -14.98 -1.56
N GLY A 132 0.85 -15.63 -0.52
CA GLY A 132 1.34 -16.99 -0.59
C GLY A 132 1.41 -17.64 0.78
N LEU A 133 1.79 -18.90 0.77
CA LEU A 133 2.20 -19.66 1.95
C LEU A 133 3.60 -20.19 1.71
N CYS A 134 4.42 -20.18 2.76
CA CYS A 134 5.75 -20.77 2.71
C CYS A 134 5.98 -21.73 3.88
N THR A 135 7.02 -22.56 3.74
CA THR A 135 7.43 -23.51 4.74
C THR A 135 8.93 -23.76 4.66
N THR A 136 9.51 -24.45 5.64
CA THR A 136 10.91 -24.88 5.59
C THR A 136 11.11 -26.08 4.68
N GLN A 137 12.33 -26.28 4.17
CA GLN A 137 12.69 -27.47 3.39
C GLN A 137 12.42 -28.80 4.17
N THR A 138 12.65 -28.75 5.48
CA THR A 138 12.41 -29.91 6.37
C THR A 138 10.94 -30.28 6.46
N VAL A 139 10.08 -29.29 6.70
CA VAL A 139 8.62 -29.50 6.78
C VAL A 139 8.06 -29.90 5.41
N ALA A 140 8.51 -29.24 4.34
CA ALA A 140 8.11 -29.59 2.97
C ALA A 140 8.36 -31.06 2.63
N ARG A 141 9.56 -31.56 3.00
CA ARG A 141 9.91 -32.99 2.81
C ARG A 141 9.13 -33.92 3.71
N LYS A 142 9.01 -33.58 5.02
CA LYS A 142 8.33 -34.40 6.03
C LYS A 142 6.87 -34.66 5.66
N TYR A 143 6.18 -33.65 5.19
CA TYR A 143 4.73 -33.74 4.89
C TYR A 143 4.43 -33.85 3.39
N GLY A 144 5.45 -33.86 2.52
CA GLY A 144 5.28 -33.97 1.07
C GLY A 144 4.57 -32.75 0.44
N ILE A 145 4.68 -31.56 1.05
CA ILE A 145 3.97 -30.35 0.61
C ILE A 145 4.83 -29.48 -0.32
N ARG A 146 4.31 -29.19 -1.52
CA ARG A 146 4.90 -28.27 -2.50
C ARG A 146 3.88 -27.35 -3.16
N THR A 147 2.62 -27.69 -3.03
CA THR A 147 1.51 -26.93 -3.59
C THR A 147 0.51 -26.54 -2.52
N LEU A 148 -0.37 -25.60 -2.82
CA LEU A 148 -1.48 -25.25 -1.93
C LEU A 148 -2.44 -26.44 -1.76
N SER A 149 -2.64 -27.25 -2.81
CA SER A 149 -3.44 -28.48 -2.70
C SER A 149 -2.83 -29.50 -1.71
N ASP A 150 -1.50 -29.64 -1.70
CA ASP A 150 -0.82 -30.52 -0.74
C ASP A 150 -0.99 -29.99 0.68
N CYS A 151 -0.77 -28.69 0.86
CA CYS A 151 -0.89 -28.01 2.15
C CYS A 151 -2.34 -28.12 2.70
N ALA A 152 -3.34 -27.95 1.84
CA ALA A 152 -4.74 -28.08 2.22
C ALA A 152 -5.06 -29.46 2.85
N LYS A 153 -4.47 -30.53 2.28
CA LYS A 153 -4.62 -31.91 2.78
C LYS A 153 -3.86 -32.14 4.08
N ALA A 154 -2.63 -31.58 4.18
CA ALA A 154 -1.77 -31.77 5.34
C ALA A 154 -2.12 -30.83 6.52
N ALA A 155 -2.89 -29.78 6.29
CA ALA A 155 -3.19 -28.71 7.25
C ALA A 155 -3.64 -29.20 8.64
N PRO A 156 -4.42 -30.30 8.82
CA PRO A 156 -4.79 -30.80 10.13
C PRO A 156 -3.61 -31.25 11.01
N GLN A 157 -2.43 -31.42 10.42
CA GLN A 157 -1.19 -31.78 11.13
C GLN A 157 -0.24 -30.59 11.29
N LEU A 158 -0.53 -29.44 10.66
CA LEU A 158 0.36 -28.29 10.55
C LEU A 158 -0.13 -27.10 11.37
N ARG A 159 0.83 -26.36 11.93
CA ARG A 159 0.60 -25.10 12.62
C ARG A 159 0.88 -23.95 11.64
N LEU A 160 -0.02 -22.95 11.59
CA LEU A 160 0.11 -21.79 10.75
C LEU A 160 0.56 -20.57 11.58
N ALA A 161 1.63 -19.90 11.17
CA ALA A 161 1.96 -18.53 11.56
C ALA A 161 1.38 -17.57 10.51
N ALA A 162 0.36 -16.82 10.89
CA ALA A 162 -0.35 -15.92 10.00
C ALA A 162 -0.18 -14.45 10.42
N ILE A 163 -0.42 -13.53 9.49
CA ILE A 163 -0.70 -12.13 9.85
C ILE A 163 -2.21 -11.97 10.12
N PRO A 164 -2.64 -10.97 10.91
CA PRO A 164 -4.06 -10.79 11.26
C PRO A 164 -4.97 -10.70 10.04
N GLU A 165 -4.57 -9.98 9.00
CA GLU A 165 -5.33 -9.80 7.77
C GLU A 165 -5.55 -11.12 7.03
N PHE A 166 -4.58 -12.04 7.06
CA PHE A 166 -4.69 -13.35 6.40
C PHE A 166 -5.77 -14.25 7.02
N VAL A 167 -6.04 -14.08 8.29
CA VAL A 167 -7.09 -14.85 8.98
C VAL A 167 -8.49 -14.33 8.63
N ALA A 168 -8.62 -13.05 8.29
CA ALA A 168 -9.90 -12.38 8.11
C ALA A 168 -10.34 -12.18 6.66
N ARG A 169 -9.41 -11.96 5.72
CA ARG A 169 -9.73 -11.56 4.35
C ARG A 169 -10.30 -12.70 3.49
N ALA A 170 -11.22 -12.34 2.59
CA ALA A 170 -11.85 -13.28 1.67
C ALA A 170 -10.89 -13.90 0.64
N ASP A 171 -9.79 -13.21 0.31
CA ASP A 171 -8.70 -13.69 -0.56
C ASP A 171 -7.55 -14.35 0.21
N ALA A 172 -7.75 -14.73 1.46
CA ALA A 172 -6.77 -15.35 2.32
C ALA A 172 -7.30 -16.65 2.92
N LEU A 173 -7.08 -16.94 4.21
CA LEU A 173 -7.44 -18.23 4.81
C LEU A 173 -8.91 -18.63 4.59
N PRO A 174 -9.92 -17.77 4.80
CA PRO A 174 -11.32 -18.12 4.54
C PRO A 174 -11.59 -18.50 3.08
N GLY A 175 -10.98 -17.76 2.14
CA GLY A 175 -11.09 -18.06 0.71
C GLY A 175 -10.40 -19.37 0.32
N LEU A 176 -9.19 -19.61 0.84
CA LEU A 176 -8.47 -20.86 0.63
C LEU A 176 -9.25 -22.07 1.16
N GLN A 177 -9.84 -21.95 2.35
CA GLN A 177 -10.69 -23.00 2.93
C GLN A 177 -11.88 -23.34 2.02
N LYS A 178 -12.55 -22.32 1.50
CA LYS A 178 -13.70 -22.49 0.60
C LYS A 178 -13.28 -23.06 -0.76
N PHE A 179 -12.20 -22.56 -1.34
CA PHE A 179 -11.79 -22.88 -2.71
C PHE A 179 -11.11 -24.24 -2.82
N TYR A 180 -10.20 -24.55 -1.88
CA TYR A 180 -9.48 -25.84 -1.85
C TYR A 180 -10.21 -26.93 -1.07
N GLY A 181 -11.20 -26.58 -0.24
CA GLY A 181 -11.92 -27.51 0.62
C GLY A 181 -11.09 -28.04 1.80
N GLY A 182 -10.02 -27.34 2.18
CA GLY A 182 -9.06 -27.77 3.21
C GLY A 182 -8.60 -26.61 4.07
N PHE A 183 -7.29 -26.55 4.39
CA PHE A 183 -6.67 -25.51 5.22
C PHE A 183 -7.23 -25.39 6.64
N ARG A 184 -7.66 -26.52 7.21
CA ARG A 184 -8.06 -26.62 8.62
C ARG A 184 -6.81 -26.93 9.44
N PHE A 185 -6.00 -25.90 9.69
CA PHE A 185 -4.77 -26.05 10.42
C PHE A 185 -5.00 -26.56 11.85
N LYS A 186 -4.04 -27.36 12.37
CA LYS A 186 -4.03 -27.84 13.75
C LYS A 186 -4.05 -26.67 14.74
N ASP A 187 -3.32 -25.60 14.42
CA ASP A 187 -3.25 -24.37 15.20
C ASP A 187 -2.99 -23.20 14.26
N VAL A 188 -3.55 -22.02 14.58
CA VAL A 188 -3.35 -20.77 13.85
C VAL A 188 -2.99 -19.69 14.85
N LYS A 189 -1.75 -19.19 14.79
CA LYS A 189 -1.29 -18.05 15.57
C LYS A 189 -1.04 -16.85 14.69
N THR A 190 -1.45 -15.67 15.14
CA THR A 190 -1.20 -14.42 14.45
C THR A 190 0.04 -13.72 15.01
N TYR A 191 0.80 -13.12 14.13
CA TYR A 191 2.04 -12.38 14.37
C TYR A 191 2.00 -11.05 13.63
N GLU A 192 2.71 -10.06 14.15
CA GLU A 192 3.00 -8.85 13.38
C GLU A 192 3.74 -9.20 12.09
N ILE A 193 3.54 -8.39 11.04
CA ILE A 193 4.13 -8.61 9.71
C ILE A 193 5.65 -8.71 9.81
N GLY A 194 6.21 -9.80 9.28
CA GLY A 194 7.63 -10.15 9.36
C GLY A 194 7.95 -11.18 10.46
N LEU A 195 7.27 -11.16 11.61
CA LEU A 195 7.54 -12.08 12.71
C LEU A 195 7.06 -13.52 12.46
N GLN A 196 6.13 -13.75 11.52
CA GLN A 196 5.71 -15.08 11.10
C GLN A 196 6.88 -15.91 10.53
N TYR A 197 7.87 -15.26 9.92
CA TYR A 197 9.09 -15.94 9.44
C TYR A 197 9.99 -16.40 10.59
N THR A 198 10.10 -15.59 11.64
CA THR A 198 10.83 -15.95 12.86
C THR A 198 10.19 -17.15 13.56
N ALA A 199 8.86 -17.17 13.68
CA ALA A 199 8.12 -18.30 14.22
C ALA A 199 8.35 -19.60 13.41
N LEU A 200 8.41 -19.48 12.07
CA LEU A 200 8.70 -20.61 11.19
C LEU A 200 10.14 -21.13 11.38
N GLN A 201 11.14 -20.24 11.52
CA GLN A 201 12.55 -20.61 11.72
C GLN A 201 12.78 -21.29 13.08
N HIS A 202 12.11 -20.83 14.14
CA HIS A 202 12.23 -21.40 15.47
C HIS A 202 11.43 -22.70 15.65
N GLY A 203 10.65 -23.10 14.63
CA GLY A 203 9.82 -24.30 14.69
C GLY A 203 8.55 -24.13 15.54
N ASP A 204 8.15 -22.89 15.83
CA ASP A 204 6.88 -22.58 16.48
C ASP A 204 5.69 -22.76 15.54
N ALA A 205 5.94 -22.70 14.23
CA ALA A 205 5.00 -22.98 13.15
C ALA A 205 5.61 -23.91 12.11
N ASP A 206 4.75 -24.54 11.32
CA ASP A 206 5.13 -25.43 10.22
C ASP A 206 4.94 -24.74 8.85
N VAL A 207 3.99 -23.83 8.76
CA VAL A 207 3.68 -23.00 7.57
C VAL A 207 3.55 -21.55 8.02
N ALA A 208 3.96 -20.63 7.16
CA ALA A 208 3.77 -19.19 7.40
C ALA A 208 3.12 -18.51 6.20
N THR A 209 2.39 -17.42 6.47
CA THR A 209 1.97 -16.50 5.40
C THR A 209 3.19 -15.82 4.79
N ALA A 210 3.16 -15.60 3.49
CA ALA A 210 4.23 -15.00 2.72
C ALA A 210 3.67 -14.10 1.62
N PHE A 211 4.52 -13.22 1.12
CA PHE A 211 4.28 -12.45 -0.08
C PHE A 211 5.39 -12.72 -1.09
N THR A 212 5.07 -12.73 -2.39
CA THR A 212 6.03 -13.16 -3.42
C THR A 212 7.23 -12.24 -3.59
N THR A 213 7.16 -11.03 -3.03
CA THR A 213 8.26 -10.05 -2.99
C THR A 213 9.06 -10.07 -1.70
N ASP A 214 8.68 -10.89 -0.71
CA ASP A 214 9.36 -10.95 0.60
C ASP A 214 10.79 -11.48 0.48
N ALA A 215 11.76 -10.67 0.90
CA ALA A 215 13.17 -11.02 0.89
C ALA A 215 13.50 -12.17 1.84
N GLN A 216 12.76 -12.33 2.92
CA GLN A 216 12.89 -13.40 3.91
C GLN A 216 12.78 -14.80 3.29
N ILE A 217 12.05 -14.94 2.19
CA ILE A 217 11.93 -16.21 1.45
C ILE A 217 13.29 -16.69 0.98
N ALA A 218 14.06 -15.80 0.32
CA ALA A 218 15.38 -16.12 -0.21
C ALA A 218 16.42 -16.26 0.91
N VAL A 219 16.44 -15.31 1.85
CA VAL A 219 17.39 -15.29 2.97
C VAL A 219 17.28 -16.55 3.84
N ASN A 220 16.07 -17.02 4.07
CA ASN A 220 15.79 -18.18 4.93
C ASN A 220 15.66 -19.49 4.14
N THR A 221 15.93 -19.49 2.84
CA THR A 221 15.83 -20.66 1.97
C THR A 221 14.47 -21.38 2.12
N LEU A 222 13.39 -20.60 2.17
CA LEU A 222 12.04 -21.13 2.34
C LEU A 222 11.47 -21.70 1.03
N VAL A 223 10.54 -22.61 1.16
CA VAL A 223 9.76 -23.17 0.05
C VAL A 223 8.43 -22.41 -0.02
N VAL A 224 8.24 -21.63 -1.06
CA VAL A 224 6.93 -21.04 -1.37
C VAL A 224 6.07 -22.14 -1.99
N LEU A 225 4.87 -22.32 -1.44
CA LEU A 225 3.91 -23.31 -1.95
C LEU A 225 3.26 -22.77 -3.22
N ARG A 226 3.36 -23.54 -4.31
CA ARG A 226 2.79 -23.13 -5.60
C ARG A 226 1.26 -23.11 -5.54
N ASP A 227 0.66 -22.04 -5.99
CA ASP A 227 -0.79 -21.91 -6.21
C ASP A 227 -1.17 -22.72 -7.48
N ASP A 228 -1.44 -24.00 -7.31
CA ASP A 228 -1.67 -24.95 -8.39
C ASP A 228 -3.07 -24.87 -9.01
N LYS A 229 -3.98 -24.11 -8.40
CA LYS A 229 -5.34 -23.87 -8.92
C LYS A 229 -5.59 -22.41 -9.28
N HIS A 230 -4.55 -21.55 -9.22
CA HIS A 230 -4.65 -20.12 -9.54
C HIS A 230 -5.75 -19.41 -8.75
N PHE A 231 -5.72 -19.56 -7.43
CA PHE A 231 -6.67 -18.93 -6.51
C PHE A 231 -6.50 -17.40 -6.45
N TRP A 232 -5.26 -16.95 -6.37
CA TRP A 232 -4.97 -15.52 -6.25
C TRP A 232 -4.99 -14.80 -7.59
N PRO A 233 -5.59 -13.59 -7.66
CA PRO A 233 -5.46 -12.70 -8.80
C PRO A 233 -4.07 -12.02 -8.81
N ALA A 234 -3.87 -11.07 -9.72
CA ALA A 234 -2.70 -10.21 -9.71
C ALA A 234 -2.82 -9.11 -8.64
N TYR A 235 -1.68 -8.78 -8.00
CA TYR A 235 -1.52 -7.72 -7.01
C TYR A 235 -0.47 -6.71 -7.48
N ASN A 236 -0.71 -6.09 -8.64
CA ASN A 236 0.17 -5.04 -9.14
C ASN A 236 0.01 -3.77 -8.30
N ILE A 237 1.12 -3.13 -7.96
CA ILE A 237 1.14 -1.91 -7.17
C ILE A 237 0.88 -0.70 -8.06
N ALA A 238 0.02 0.21 -7.62
CA ALA A 238 -0.20 1.48 -8.29
C ALA A 238 -0.46 2.62 -7.31
N PRO A 239 -0.11 3.86 -7.66
CA PRO A 239 -0.52 5.03 -6.88
C PRO A 239 -2.03 5.24 -6.99
N VAL A 240 -2.71 5.33 -5.85
CA VAL A 240 -4.11 5.77 -5.76
C VAL A 240 -4.12 7.21 -5.28
N VAL A 241 -4.71 8.10 -6.07
CA VAL A 241 -4.65 9.55 -5.83
C VAL A 241 -6.05 10.13 -5.77
N ARG A 242 -6.32 10.98 -4.80
CA ARG A 242 -7.57 11.76 -4.72
C ARG A 242 -7.66 12.73 -5.90
N ASN A 243 -8.80 12.82 -6.54
CA ASN A 243 -9.00 13.74 -7.66
C ASN A 243 -8.77 15.22 -7.29
N ALA A 244 -8.98 15.58 -6.02
CA ALA A 244 -8.68 16.92 -5.53
C ALA A 244 -7.18 17.25 -5.59
N ALA A 245 -6.31 16.28 -5.27
CA ALA A 245 -4.86 16.44 -5.35
C ALA A 245 -4.39 16.54 -6.81
N LEU A 246 -4.96 15.74 -7.72
CA LEU A 246 -4.66 15.82 -9.16
C LEU A 246 -5.08 17.16 -9.77
N ARG A 247 -6.19 17.75 -9.31
CA ARG A 247 -6.58 19.11 -9.75
C ARG A 247 -5.64 20.19 -9.24
N ALA A 248 -5.15 20.05 -8.00
CA ALA A 248 -4.22 21.01 -7.40
C ALA A 248 -2.80 20.88 -7.99
N HIS A 249 -2.40 19.66 -8.32
CA HIS A 249 -1.07 19.30 -8.83
C HIS A 249 -1.17 18.33 -10.02
N PRO A 250 -1.50 18.81 -11.22
CA PRO A 250 -1.66 17.93 -12.40
C PRO A 250 -0.41 17.13 -12.77
N GLN A 251 0.76 17.61 -12.36
CA GLN A 251 2.07 17.00 -12.61
C GLN A 251 2.23 15.63 -11.89
N ILE A 252 1.49 15.36 -10.80
CA ILE A 252 1.53 14.09 -10.06
C ILE A 252 1.42 12.89 -11.02
N THR A 253 0.51 12.96 -11.98
CA THR A 253 0.28 11.87 -12.94
C THR A 253 1.54 11.54 -13.75
N GLY A 254 2.21 12.53 -14.30
CA GLY A 254 3.44 12.33 -15.09
C GLY A 254 4.58 11.81 -14.24
N VAL A 255 4.79 12.39 -13.06
CA VAL A 255 5.86 12.02 -12.13
C VAL A 255 5.71 10.55 -11.69
N LEU A 256 4.55 10.16 -11.19
CA LEU A 256 4.35 8.82 -10.64
C LEU A 256 4.24 7.74 -11.72
N ASN A 257 3.68 8.06 -12.90
CA ASN A 257 3.68 7.14 -14.03
C ASN A 257 5.09 6.84 -14.56
N ALA A 258 6.05 7.77 -14.40
CA ALA A 258 7.46 7.53 -14.74
C ALA A 258 8.15 6.57 -13.74
N ILE A 259 7.66 6.46 -12.51
CA ILE A 259 8.17 5.53 -11.49
C ILE A 259 7.62 4.11 -11.72
N ALA A 260 6.37 3.97 -12.15
CA ALA A 260 5.69 2.68 -12.25
C ALA A 260 6.53 1.58 -12.97
N PRO A 261 7.11 1.78 -14.16
CA PRO A 261 7.88 0.74 -14.85
C PRO A 261 9.18 0.34 -14.16
N LEU A 262 9.66 1.13 -13.20
CA LEU A 262 10.90 0.85 -12.44
C LEU A 262 10.66 -0.13 -11.28
N LEU A 263 9.42 -0.21 -10.78
CA LEU A 263 9.03 -1.10 -9.70
C LEU A 263 8.80 -2.52 -10.27
N THR A 264 9.88 -3.19 -10.64
CA THR A 264 9.87 -4.59 -11.06
C THR A 264 9.95 -5.53 -9.86
N ASP A 265 9.63 -6.82 -10.03
CA ASP A 265 9.78 -7.83 -8.97
C ASP A 265 11.20 -7.82 -8.37
N SER A 266 12.24 -7.72 -9.22
CA SER A 266 13.62 -7.69 -8.75
C SER A 266 13.99 -6.41 -8.00
N ALA A 267 13.46 -5.26 -8.42
CA ALA A 267 13.68 -3.99 -7.74
C ALA A 267 13.01 -3.98 -6.37
N VAL A 268 11.74 -4.42 -6.29
CA VAL A 268 10.99 -4.43 -5.04
C VAL A 268 11.56 -5.46 -4.05
N ARG A 269 11.96 -6.67 -4.51
CA ARG A 269 12.66 -7.63 -3.64
C ARG A 269 13.97 -7.08 -3.08
N ARG A 270 14.72 -6.30 -3.86
CA ARG A 270 15.97 -5.65 -3.39
C ARG A 270 15.66 -4.59 -2.33
N LEU A 271 14.63 -3.76 -2.54
CA LEU A 271 14.16 -2.79 -1.54
C LEU A 271 13.69 -3.48 -0.26
N ASN A 272 12.92 -4.56 -0.38
CA ASN A 272 12.47 -5.35 0.76
C ASN A 272 13.64 -6.00 1.52
N LEU A 273 14.70 -6.42 0.82
CA LEU A 273 15.93 -6.90 1.48
C LEU A 273 16.59 -5.80 2.29
N GLN A 274 16.75 -4.61 1.72
CA GLN A 274 17.36 -3.47 2.39
C GLN A 274 16.57 -3.06 3.65
N VAL A 275 15.26 -2.93 3.53
CA VAL A 275 14.42 -2.42 4.62
C VAL A 275 14.07 -3.51 5.64
N ASN A 276 13.53 -4.66 5.20
CA ASN A 276 12.95 -5.65 6.12
C ASN A 276 14.01 -6.61 6.72
N VAL A 277 15.20 -6.72 6.10
CA VAL A 277 16.26 -7.64 6.55
C VAL A 277 17.51 -6.91 7.01
N GLN A 278 17.94 -5.89 6.26
CA GLN A 278 19.14 -5.11 6.60
C GLN A 278 18.80 -3.89 7.49
N HIS A 279 17.53 -3.65 7.77
CA HIS A 279 17.03 -2.57 8.63
C HIS A 279 17.44 -1.16 8.16
N GLN A 280 17.61 -0.98 6.85
CA GLN A 280 17.81 0.34 6.27
C GLN A 280 16.53 1.18 6.41
N ASP A 281 16.69 2.48 6.66
CA ASP A 281 15.56 3.41 6.68
C ASP A 281 14.83 3.42 5.32
N PRO A 282 13.50 3.30 5.27
CA PRO A 282 12.73 3.31 4.02
C PRO A 282 12.95 4.56 3.16
N ALA A 283 13.11 5.75 3.78
CA ALA A 283 13.35 6.99 3.04
C ALA A 283 14.74 6.99 2.40
N ASP A 284 15.76 6.46 3.10
CA ASP A 284 17.11 6.32 2.54
C ASP A 284 17.15 5.32 1.38
N ALA A 285 16.46 4.19 1.51
CA ALA A 285 16.32 3.20 0.45
C ALA A 285 15.60 3.78 -0.78
N ALA A 286 14.56 4.57 -0.57
CA ALA A 286 13.81 5.27 -1.61
C ALA A 286 14.67 6.32 -2.35
N GLN A 287 15.44 7.11 -1.61
CA GLN A 287 16.35 8.09 -2.21
C GLN A 287 17.46 7.43 -3.03
N ALA A 288 18.06 6.34 -2.52
CA ALA A 288 19.06 5.57 -3.25
C ALA A 288 18.49 5.00 -4.55
N PHE A 289 17.29 4.42 -4.52
CA PHE A 289 16.59 3.89 -5.68
C PHE A 289 16.33 4.97 -6.75
N LEU A 290 15.89 6.16 -6.36
CA LEU A 290 15.65 7.26 -7.29
C LEU A 290 16.93 7.88 -7.85
N LYS A 291 18.02 7.92 -7.06
CA LYS A 291 19.31 8.41 -7.52
C LYS A 291 19.87 7.61 -8.69
N GLU A 292 19.68 6.30 -8.71
CA GLU A 292 20.03 5.44 -9.86
C GLU A 292 19.26 5.83 -11.14
N ARG A 293 18.11 6.49 -11.00
CA ARG A 293 17.22 6.92 -12.09
C ARG A 293 17.56 8.30 -12.63
N TYR A 294 17.96 9.24 -11.77
CA TYR A 294 18.16 10.65 -12.12
C TYR A 294 19.62 11.00 -12.43
N ASN A 295 20.56 10.03 -12.31
CA ASN A 295 21.93 10.09 -12.80
C ASN A 295 22.07 9.40 -14.15
#